data_d729f564d966459e9310cdd0e45fe2b5
#
_entry.id   d729f564d966459e9310cdd0e45fe2b5
#
_cell.length_a   1.000
_cell.length_b   1.000
_cell.length_c   1.000
_cell.angle_alpha   90.00
_cell.angle_beta   90.00
_cell.angle_gamma   90.00
#
_symmetry.space_group_name_H-M   'P 1'
#
loop_
_entity.id
_entity.type
_entity.pdbx_description
1 polymer ?
#
loop_
_entity_poly.entity_id
_entity_poly.type
_entity_poly.pdbx_seq_one_letter_code
_entity_poly.pdbx_strand_id
1 'polypeptide(L)'
;MQLSRQIALALALTGMACGGAQAHQAGDWVVRFGAATVEPDVDSDAFAVAPLTGGTVDVDSDTQAGVTVTYMLKDWFGIELLAATPFEHDLYLEDTALGRTRIGETKHLPPTVLAQFSLPGYGRVRPHAGIGVNYTRFFGERIDDGVVSPLIGGADADLHLSNSWGLAAELGVDVALSEGWFLNLSAWKMDLDTEARLTVNGTTVDKVDVAIDPLVWMVGVGRAF
;
A
#
# COMPACT_ATOMS: atom_id res chain seq x y z
N MET A 1 15.08 -29.57 -2.20
CA MET A 1 15.11 -29.59 -0.74
C MET A 1 15.70 -28.24 -0.30
N GLN A 2 14.88 -27.22 -0.24
CA GLN A 2 15.27 -25.87 0.19
C GLN A 2 14.55 -25.56 1.48
N LEU A 3 15.35 -25.30 2.52
CA LEU A 3 14.86 -24.91 3.83
C LEU A 3 14.31 -23.48 3.77
N SER A 4 13.02 -23.35 4.01
CA SER A 4 12.36 -22.11 4.37
C SER A 4 13.04 -21.52 5.62
N ARG A 5 13.72 -20.40 5.47
CA ARG A 5 14.22 -19.61 6.60
C ARG A 5 13.03 -18.85 7.20
N GLN A 6 12.40 -19.44 8.16
CA GLN A 6 11.52 -18.72 9.07
C GLN A 6 12.39 -17.78 9.91
N ILE A 7 12.25 -16.48 9.67
CA ILE A 7 12.79 -15.47 10.59
C ILE A 7 11.81 -15.41 11.76
N ALA A 8 12.08 -16.23 12.78
CA ALA A 8 11.46 -16.09 14.08
C ALA A 8 12.10 -14.88 14.78
N LEU A 9 11.47 -13.71 14.70
CA LEU A 9 11.82 -12.57 15.53
C LEU A 9 11.33 -12.86 16.95
N ALA A 10 12.16 -13.53 17.75
CA ALA A 10 11.94 -13.70 19.18
C ALA A 10 12.17 -12.35 19.87
N LEU A 11 11.10 -11.59 20.12
CA LEU A 11 11.15 -10.48 21.05
C LEU A 11 11.37 -11.04 22.46
N ALA A 12 12.59 -10.93 22.97
CA ALA A 12 12.91 -11.17 24.37
C ALA A 12 12.29 -10.01 25.20
N LEU A 13 11.09 -10.22 25.73
CA LEU A 13 10.45 -9.37 26.73
C LEU A 13 11.11 -9.62 28.08
N THR A 14 12.22 -8.96 28.36
CA THR A 14 12.74 -8.81 29.73
C THR A 14 12.00 -7.63 30.37
N GLY A 15 11.24 -7.94 31.41
CA GLY A 15 10.44 -6.98 32.17
C GLY A 15 11.27 -5.84 32.73
N MET A 16 10.82 -4.62 32.45
CA MET A 16 11.17 -3.42 33.20
C MET A 16 9.89 -2.77 33.71
N ALA A 17 9.89 -2.59 35.03
CA ALA A 17 8.77 -2.11 35.83
C ALA A 17 8.36 -0.66 35.51
N CYS A 18 7.05 -0.46 35.52
CA CYS A 18 6.26 0.70 35.94
C CYS A 18 6.83 2.12 35.71
N GLY A 19 6.66 2.61 34.52
CA GLY A 19 6.25 3.99 34.29
C GLY A 19 4.95 3.91 33.52
N GLY A 20 3.87 4.50 34.03
CA GLY A 20 2.57 4.46 33.36
C GLY A 20 2.71 5.07 31.97
N ALA A 21 2.75 4.23 30.95
CA ALA A 21 2.64 4.66 29.57
C ALA A 21 1.23 5.22 29.42
N GLN A 22 1.10 6.55 29.27
CA GLN A 22 -0.21 7.18 29.05
C GLN A 22 -0.87 6.52 27.85
N ALA A 23 -2.05 5.95 28.09
CA ALA A 23 -2.91 5.52 27.01
C ALA A 23 -3.33 6.76 26.20
N HIS A 24 -3.57 6.59 24.91
CA HIS A 24 -4.22 7.64 24.14
C HIS A 24 -5.56 7.95 24.81
N GLN A 25 -5.87 9.24 24.95
CA GLN A 25 -7.08 9.69 25.63
C GLN A 25 -8.00 10.39 24.62
N ALA A 26 -9.26 10.49 24.96
CA ALA A 26 -10.21 11.28 24.17
C ALA A 26 -9.71 12.72 24.05
N GLY A 27 -9.62 13.23 22.84
CA GLY A 27 -9.08 14.54 22.51
C GLY A 27 -7.63 14.55 22.03
N ASP A 28 -6.89 13.45 22.19
CA ASP A 28 -5.50 13.37 21.70
C ASP A 28 -5.43 13.32 20.18
N TRP A 29 -4.37 13.94 19.68
CA TRP A 29 -3.89 13.73 18.31
C TRP A 29 -2.71 12.75 18.36
N VAL A 30 -2.84 11.64 17.66
CA VAL A 30 -1.78 10.63 17.54
C VAL A 30 -1.21 10.69 16.12
N VAL A 31 0.05 11.10 16.03
CA VAL A 31 0.74 11.24 14.74
C VAL A 31 1.82 10.16 14.64
N ARG A 32 1.83 9.41 13.55
CA ARG A 32 2.87 8.42 13.24
C ARG A 32 3.52 8.78 11.92
N PHE A 33 4.82 8.61 11.82
CA PHE A 33 5.60 8.88 10.62
C PHE A 33 6.66 7.78 10.44
N GLY A 34 6.82 7.28 9.22
CA GLY A 34 7.75 6.20 8.96
C GLY A 34 7.95 5.88 7.48
N ALA A 35 8.62 4.76 7.24
CA ALA A 35 8.71 4.16 5.93
C ALA A 35 7.50 3.26 5.72
N ALA A 36 6.74 3.54 4.67
CA ALA A 36 5.58 2.77 4.23
C ALA A 36 5.92 2.03 2.93
N THR A 37 5.69 0.72 2.92
CA THR A 37 5.92 -0.14 1.75
C THR A 37 4.58 -0.66 1.26
N VAL A 38 4.34 -0.54 -0.03
CA VAL A 38 3.21 -1.14 -0.75
C VAL A 38 3.72 -2.41 -1.44
N GLU A 39 3.12 -3.54 -1.10
CA GLU A 39 3.36 -4.84 -1.74
C GLU A 39 2.09 -5.25 -2.49
N PRO A 40 2.03 -5.03 -3.83
CA PRO A 40 0.89 -5.44 -4.64
C PRO A 40 0.74 -6.97 -4.67
N ASP A 41 -0.52 -7.45 -4.71
CA ASP A 41 -0.89 -8.87 -4.91
C ASP A 41 -1.80 -8.87 -6.14
N VAL A 42 -1.17 -8.89 -7.33
CA VAL A 42 -1.82 -8.54 -8.58
C VAL A 42 -2.50 -9.76 -9.21
N ASP A 43 -3.79 -9.61 -9.52
CA ASP A 43 -4.53 -10.52 -10.40
C ASP A 43 -5.11 -9.67 -11.54
N SER A 44 -4.71 -9.96 -12.78
CA SER A 44 -5.13 -9.20 -13.93
C SER A 44 -5.74 -10.10 -15.00
N ASP A 45 -6.75 -9.59 -15.68
CA ASP A 45 -7.21 -10.19 -16.93
C ASP A 45 -6.10 -10.15 -17.98
N ALA A 46 -6.15 -11.08 -18.92
CA ALA A 46 -5.19 -11.16 -20.02
C ALA A 46 -5.56 -10.19 -21.14
N PHE A 47 -4.55 -9.58 -21.77
CA PHE A 47 -4.73 -8.77 -22.96
C PHE A 47 -5.36 -9.56 -24.10
N ALA A 48 -6.34 -8.99 -24.77
CA ALA A 48 -6.98 -9.56 -25.94
C ALA A 48 -6.35 -9.09 -27.26
N VAL A 49 -5.65 -7.95 -27.24
CA VAL A 49 -5.05 -7.36 -28.45
C VAL A 49 -3.72 -8.02 -28.82
N ALA A 50 -3.55 -8.38 -30.10
CA ALA A 50 -2.26 -8.83 -30.61
C ALA A 50 -1.25 -7.65 -30.70
N PRO A 51 0.05 -7.87 -30.38
CA PRO A 51 0.70 -9.15 -30.04
C PRO A 51 0.71 -9.51 -28.55
N LEU A 52 0.01 -8.73 -27.71
CA LEU A 52 0.00 -8.90 -26.25
C LEU A 52 -0.99 -9.98 -25.77
N THR A 53 -1.70 -10.61 -26.70
CA THR A 53 -2.75 -11.60 -26.40
C THR A 53 -2.27 -12.68 -25.43
N GLY A 54 -2.99 -12.82 -24.31
CA GLY A 54 -2.69 -13.79 -23.26
C GLY A 54 -1.69 -13.29 -22.20
N GLY A 55 -1.07 -12.12 -22.40
CA GLY A 55 -0.19 -11.51 -21.41
C GLY A 55 -0.98 -10.89 -20.25
N THR A 56 -0.42 -10.95 -19.06
CA THR A 56 -0.96 -10.38 -17.83
C THR A 56 -0.06 -9.23 -17.32
N VAL A 57 -0.57 -8.42 -16.42
CA VAL A 57 0.18 -7.31 -15.80
C VAL A 57 0.65 -7.72 -14.42
N ASP A 58 1.89 -7.39 -14.09
CA ASP A 58 2.44 -7.45 -12.73
C ASP A 58 3.02 -6.09 -12.32
N VAL A 59 3.09 -5.83 -11.01
CA VAL A 59 3.44 -4.53 -10.42
C VAL A 59 4.44 -4.74 -9.29
N ASP A 60 5.59 -4.06 -9.35
CA ASP A 60 6.60 -4.12 -8.30
C ASP A 60 6.18 -3.39 -7.01
N SER A 61 6.81 -3.76 -5.90
CA SER A 61 6.67 -3.04 -4.62
C SER A 61 7.44 -1.72 -4.62
N ASP A 62 6.94 -0.74 -3.85
CA ASP A 62 7.66 0.52 -3.61
C ASP A 62 7.56 0.94 -2.14
N THR A 63 8.58 1.71 -1.68
CA THR A 63 8.68 2.21 -0.30
C THR A 63 8.82 3.73 -0.29
N GLN A 64 7.91 4.39 0.40
CA GLN A 64 7.81 5.83 0.48
C GLN A 64 7.70 6.33 1.93
N ALA A 65 7.79 7.66 2.13
CA ALA A 65 7.47 8.26 3.42
C ALA A 65 5.96 8.23 3.66
N GLY A 66 5.56 7.61 4.77
CA GLY A 66 4.17 7.51 5.19
C GLY A 66 3.90 8.29 6.48
N VAL A 67 2.67 8.74 6.65
CA VAL A 67 2.18 9.41 7.84
C VAL A 67 0.76 8.95 8.16
N THR A 68 0.47 8.68 9.43
CA THR A 68 -0.91 8.59 9.91
C THR A 68 -1.19 9.66 10.94
N VAL A 69 -2.40 10.16 10.92
CA VAL A 69 -2.92 11.13 11.89
C VAL A 69 -4.24 10.61 12.41
N THR A 70 -4.30 10.26 13.69
CA THR A 70 -5.51 9.78 14.35
C THR A 70 -5.99 10.81 15.35
N TYR A 71 -7.25 11.21 15.27
CA TYR A 71 -7.92 11.98 16.31
C TYR A 71 -8.75 11.06 17.21
N MET A 72 -8.43 11.01 18.49
CA MET A 72 -9.10 10.14 19.46
C MET A 72 -10.42 10.76 19.93
N LEU A 73 -11.54 10.19 19.45
CA LEU A 73 -12.88 10.59 19.89
C LEU A 73 -13.23 10.02 21.28
N LYS A 74 -12.63 8.90 21.64
CA LYS A 74 -12.69 8.22 22.94
C LYS A 74 -11.34 7.55 23.19
N ASP A 75 -11.07 7.14 24.41
CA ASP A 75 -9.82 6.47 24.79
C ASP A 75 -9.55 5.17 23.99
N TRP A 76 -10.58 4.61 23.40
CA TRP A 76 -10.52 3.36 22.63
C TRP A 76 -10.92 3.51 21.16
N PHE A 77 -11.32 4.70 20.70
CA PHE A 77 -11.83 4.92 19.34
C PHE A 77 -11.37 6.27 18.76
N GLY A 78 -10.84 6.24 17.56
CA GLY A 78 -10.42 7.42 16.82
C GLY A 78 -10.75 7.32 15.34
N ILE A 79 -10.59 8.44 14.65
CA ILE A 79 -10.60 8.50 13.18
C ILE A 79 -9.17 8.75 12.73
N GLU A 80 -8.69 7.87 11.87
CA GLU A 80 -7.35 7.94 11.31
C GLU A 80 -7.39 8.34 9.83
N LEU A 81 -6.43 9.17 9.44
CA LEU A 81 -6.07 9.44 8.06
C LEU A 81 -4.67 8.87 7.81
N LEU A 82 -4.56 7.96 6.88
CA LEU A 82 -3.28 7.49 6.31
C LEU A 82 -3.01 8.25 5.01
N ALA A 83 -1.79 8.75 4.88
CA ALA A 83 -1.27 9.37 3.68
C ALA A 83 0.22 9.03 3.49
N ALA A 84 0.72 9.14 2.27
CA ALA A 84 2.12 8.94 1.94
C ALA A 84 2.56 9.89 0.82
N THR A 85 3.87 10.00 0.60
CA THR A 85 4.37 10.54 -0.67
C THR A 85 3.98 9.60 -1.82
N PRO A 86 3.85 10.10 -3.05
CA PRO A 86 3.45 9.26 -4.18
C PRO A 86 4.32 8.01 -4.28
N PHE A 87 3.68 6.84 -4.34
CA PHE A 87 4.35 5.60 -4.69
C PHE A 87 4.58 5.55 -6.19
N GLU A 88 5.70 4.93 -6.61
CA GLU A 88 6.09 4.77 -8.00
C GLU A 88 6.39 3.30 -8.27
N HIS A 89 5.64 2.70 -9.18
CA HIS A 89 5.71 1.28 -9.47
C HIS A 89 6.09 1.04 -10.92
N ASP A 90 7.03 0.12 -11.14
CA ASP A 90 7.29 -0.45 -12.45
C ASP A 90 6.20 -1.45 -12.83
N LEU A 91 5.73 -1.36 -14.06
CA LEU A 91 4.73 -2.25 -14.66
C LEU A 91 5.42 -3.28 -15.55
N TYR A 92 5.04 -4.53 -15.37
CA TYR A 92 5.60 -5.66 -16.11
C TYR A 92 4.51 -6.39 -16.88
N LEU A 93 4.87 -6.84 -18.08
CA LEU A 93 4.11 -7.80 -18.86
C LEU A 93 4.65 -9.18 -18.54
N GLU A 94 3.75 -10.11 -18.22
CA GLU A 94 4.06 -11.51 -17.95
C GLU A 94 3.26 -12.45 -18.88
N ASP A 95 3.47 -13.75 -18.75
CA ASP A 95 2.78 -14.80 -19.52
C ASP A 95 2.87 -14.66 -21.04
N THR A 96 3.90 -13.99 -21.54
CA THR A 96 4.21 -13.88 -22.96
C THR A 96 5.49 -14.62 -23.32
N ALA A 97 5.72 -14.80 -24.61
CA ALA A 97 6.98 -15.38 -25.13
C ALA A 97 8.23 -14.56 -24.79
N LEU A 98 8.06 -13.30 -24.36
CA LEU A 98 9.15 -12.40 -23.96
C LEU A 98 9.56 -12.62 -22.49
N GLY A 99 8.78 -13.38 -21.72
CA GLY A 99 8.91 -13.49 -20.27
C GLY A 99 8.56 -12.17 -19.56
N ARG A 100 8.93 -12.04 -18.27
CA ARG A 100 8.68 -10.83 -17.48
C ARG A 100 9.44 -9.64 -18.07
N THR A 101 8.72 -8.70 -18.63
CA THR A 101 9.28 -7.56 -19.37
C THR A 101 8.69 -6.26 -18.85
N ARG A 102 9.53 -5.31 -18.40
CA ARG A 102 9.08 -3.98 -17.99
C ARG A 102 8.48 -3.25 -19.19
N ILE A 103 7.25 -2.78 -19.03
CA ILE A 103 6.49 -2.09 -20.09
C ILE A 103 6.19 -0.63 -19.75
N GLY A 104 6.45 -0.20 -18.53
CA GLY A 104 6.17 1.17 -18.13
C GLY A 104 6.26 1.40 -16.63
N GLU A 105 5.73 2.52 -16.19
CA GLU A 105 5.65 2.94 -14.78
C GLU A 105 4.36 3.70 -14.51
N THR A 106 3.93 3.70 -13.26
CA THR A 106 2.79 4.49 -12.78
C THR A 106 3.06 5.04 -11.40
N LYS A 107 2.43 6.16 -11.07
CA LYS A 107 2.42 6.73 -9.71
C LYS A 107 1.02 6.71 -9.13
N HIS A 108 0.95 6.51 -7.81
CA HIS A 108 -0.33 6.61 -7.14
C HIS A 108 -0.24 7.25 -5.76
N LEU A 109 -1.37 7.80 -5.31
CA LEU A 109 -1.61 8.29 -3.95
C LEU A 109 -2.83 7.58 -3.39
N PRO A 110 -2.70 6.81 -2.29
CA PRO A 110 -3.79 6.08 -1.66
C PRO A 110 -4.25 6.68 -0.32
N PRO A 111 -4.76 7.93 -0.24
CA PRO A 111 -5.31 8.43 1.01
C PRO A 111 -6.40 7.49 1.53
N THR A 112 -6.31 7.14 2.81
CA THR A 112 -7.22 6.17 3.44
C THR A 112 -7.74 6.76 4.75
N VAL A 113 -9.06 6.68 4.96
CA VAL A 113 -9.71 7.10 6.20
C VAL A 113 -10.24 5.87 6.92
N LEU A 114 -9.86 5.71 8.19
CA LEU A 114 -10.23 4.55 9.00
C LEU A 114 -10.92 4.96 10.31
N ALA A 115 -11.83 4.12 10.73
CA ALA A 115 -12.28 4.02 12.11
C ALA A 115 -11.28 3.12 12.86
N GLN A 116 -10.45 3.68 13.73
CA GLN A 116 -9.41 2.97 14.47
C GLN A 116 -9.87 2.67 15.89
N PHE A 117 -9.63 1.45 16.33
CA PHE A 117 -9.97 0.95 17.65
C PHE A 117 -8.70 0.56 18.40
N SER A 118 -8.43 1.23 19.53
CA SER A 118 -7.37 0.84 20.44
C SER A 118 -7.81 -0.38 21.26
N LEU A 119 -7.00 -1.43 21.24
CA LEU A 119 -7.23 -2.65 22.00
C LEU A 119 -6.57 -2.56 23.39
N PRO A 120 -6.97 -3.39 24.36
CA PRO A 120 -6.32 -3.43 25.66
C PRO A 120 -4.80 -3.64 25.53
N GLY A 121 -4.03 -2.70 26.03
CA GLY A 121 -2.57 -2.76 26.00
C GLY A 121 -1.97 -3.59 27.13
N TYR A 122 -0.74 -4.06 26.93
CA TYR A 122 0.07 -4.74 27.93
C TYR A 122 1.36 -3.94 28.18
N GLY A 123 1.44 -3.31 29.34
CA GLY A 123 2.61 -2.51 29.71
C GLY A 123 2.85 -1.36 28.72
N ARG A 124 3.90 -1.48 27.91
CA ARG A 124 4.25 -0.48 26.89
C ARG A 124 3.65 -0.77 25.51
N VAL A 125 3.03 -1.92 25.32
CA VAL A 125 2.52 -2.39 24.01
C VAL A 125 1.04 -2.01 23.89
N ARG A 126 0.68 -1.34 22.81
CA ARG A 126 -0.68 -0.85 22.53
C ARG A 126 -1.09 -1.31 21.13
N PRO A 127 -1.79 -2.44 21.02
CA PRO A 127 -2.33 -2.88 19.75
C PRO A 127 -3.53 -2.04 19.35
N HIS A 128 -3.73 -1.90 18.05
CA HIS A 128 -4.90 -1.24 17.46
C HIS A 128 -5.33 -1.98 16.19
N ALA A 129 -6.58 -1.78 15.81
CA ALA A 129 -7.15 -2.30 14.58
C ALA A 129 -8.06 -1.24 13.97
N GLY A 130 -8.21 -1.25 12.66
CA GLY A 130 -9.04 -0.29 11.95
C GLY A 130 -9.78 -0.91 10.78
N ILE A 131 -10.87 -0.26 10.39
CA ILE A 131 -11.57 -0.51 9.13
C ILE A 131 -11.90 0.83 8.50
N GLY A 132 -11.84 0.90 7.18
CA GLY A 132 -12.05 2.17 6.51
C GLY A 132 -12.21 2.07 5.02
N VAL A 133 -12.06 3.22 4.38
CA VAL A 133 -12.18 3.38 2.93
C VAL A 133 -10.91 3.99 2.39
N ASN A 134 -10.38 3.37 1.35
CA ASN A 134 -9.27 3.87 0.56
C ASN A 134 -9.80 4.55 -0.70
N TYR A 135 -9.15 5.63 -1.10
CA TYR A 135 -9.28 6.22 -2.44
C TYR A 135 -7.90 6.27 -3.07
N THR A 136 -7.68 5.51 -4.13
CA THR A 136 -6.41 5.54 -4.87
C THR A 136 -6.56 6.33 -6.14
N ARG A 137 -5.69 7.34 -6.30
CA ARG A 137 -5.57 8.11 -7.52
C ARG A 137 -4.28 7.72 -8.23
N PHE A 138 -4.43 7.24 -9.47
CA PHE A 138 -3.32 6.98 -10.39
C PHE A 138 -3.00 8.23 -11.22
N PHE A 139 -1.73 8.41 -11.56
CA PHE A 139 -1.26 9.51 -12.39
C PHE A 139 0.18 9.28 -12.86
N GLY A 140 0.57 9.99 -13.94
CA GLY A 140 1.94 9.96 -14.44
C GLY A 140 2.33 8.62 -15.04
N GLU A 141 1.34 7.88 -15.56
CA GLU A 141 1.55 6.65 -16.27
C GLU A 141 2.46 6.91 -17.49
N ARG A 142 3.43 6.04 -17.68
CA ARG A 142 4.37 6.09 -18.81
C ARG A 142 4.58 4.71 -19.36
N ILE A 143 4.51 4.59 -20.67
CA ILE A 143 4.89 3.38 -21.39
C ILE A 143 6.37 3.47 -21.79
N ASP A 144 7.07 2.35 -21.73
CA ASP A 144 8.41 2.22 -22.30
C ASP A 144 8.32 2.03 -23.82
N ASP A 145 8.39 3.15 -24.56
CA ASP A 145 8.29 3.17 -26.01
C ASP A 145 9.35 2.28 -26.68
N GLY A 146 10.52 2.13 -26.04
CA GLY A 146 11.59 1.27 -26.56
C GLY A 146 11.22 -0.21 -26.59
N VAL A 147 10.29 -0.61 -25.71
CA VAL A 147 9.82 -2.00 -25.60
C VAL A 147 8.46 -2.18 -26.27
N VAL A 148 7.49 -1.31 -25.97
CA VAL A 148 6.10 -1.49 -26.41
C VAL A 148 5.90 -1.09 -27.87
N SER A 149 6.49 0.02 -28.32
CA SER A 149 6.33 0.50 -29.71
C SER A 149 6.74 -0.52 -30.78
N PRO A 150 7.90 -1.23 -30.67
CA PRO A 150 8.22 -2.30 -31.60
C PRO A 150 7.20 -3.45 -31.62
N LEU A 151 6.60 -3.77 -30.47
CA LEU A 151 5.61 -4.83 -30.37
C LEU A 151 4.31 -4.50 -31.11
N ILE A 152 3.94 -3.22 -31.16
CA ILE A 152 2.70 -2.74 -31.82
C ILE A 152 2.96 -2.10 -33.19
N GLY A 153 4.09 -2.43 -33.84
CA GLY A 153 4.41 -1.99 -35.20
C GLY A 153 4.87 -0.54 -35.32
N GLY A 154 5.46 0.04 -34.27
CA GLY A 154 6.01 1.40 -34.26
C GLY A 154 4.96 2.50 -34.01
N ALA A 155 3.81 2.15 -33.47
CA ALA A 155 2.75 3.10 -33.13
C ALA A 155 2.98 3.73 -31.75
N ASP A 156 2.42 4.93 -31.54
CA ASP A 156 2.37 5.56 -30.20
C ASP A 156 1.37 4.83 -29.32
N ALA A 157 1.79 4.48 -28.09
CA ALA A 157 0.95 3.83 -27.10
C ALA A 157 0.85 4.68 -25.83
N ASP A 158 -0.35 4.74 -25.25
CA ASP A 158 -0.62 5.33 -23.96
C ASP A 158 -1.34 4.34 -23.06
N LEU A 159 -0.99 4.35 -21.77
CA LEU A 159 -1.66 3.60 -20.74
C LEU A 159 -2.37 4.57 -19.79
N HIS A 160 -3.60 4.27 -19.44
CA HIS A 160 -4.35 5.01 -18.43
C HIS A 160 -4.99 4.06 -17.43
N LEU A 161 -4.78 4.33 -16.14
CA LEU A 161 -5.36 3.59 -15.03
C LEU A 161 -6.52 4.39 -14.42
N SER A 162 -7.64 3.72 -14.19
CA SER A 162 -8.78 4.35 -13.52
C SER A 162 -8.51 4.51 -12.02
N ASN A 163 -9.02 5.60 -11.41
CA ASN A 163 -8.98 5.74 -9.97
C ASN A 163 -9.86 4.69 -9.29
N SER A 164 -9.47 4.29 -8.09
CA SER A 164 -10.12 3.23 -7.31
C SER A 164 -10.70 3.73 -6.00
N TRP A 165 -11.80 3.10 -5.57
CA TRP A 165 -12.34 3.16 -4.22
C TRP A 165 -12.46 1.75 -3.68
N GLY A 166 -11.93 1.50 -2.50
CA GLY A 166 -11.99 0.18 -1.89
C GLY A 166 -12.06 0.23 -0.37
N LEU A 167 -12.23 -0.93 0.22
CA LEU A 167 -12.19 -1.08 1.66
C LEU A 167 -10.74 -1.22 2.13
N ALA A 168 -10.50 -0.84 3.38
CA ALA A 168 -9.22 -1.03 4.02
C ALA A 168 -9.41 -1.62 5.42
N ALA A 169 -8.56 -2.56 5.80
CA ALA A 169 -8.47 -3.10 7.15
C ALA A 169 -7.06 -2.90 7.69
N GLU A 170 -6.95 -2.48 8.94
CA GLU A 170 -5.69 -2.19 9.62
C GLU A 170 -5.48 -3.10 10.82
N LEU A 171 -4.22 -3.49 11.03
CA LEU A 171 -3.71 -4.01 12.29
C LEU A 171 -2.39 -3.32 12.61
N GLY A 172 -2.23 -2.87 13.84
CA GLY A 172 -1.00 -2.21 14.24
C GLY A 172 -0.70 -2.32 15.72
N VAL A 173 0.51 -1.90 16.07
CA VAL A 173 0.99 -1.86 17.44
C VAL A 173 1.89 -0.66 17.66
N ASP A 174 1.63 0.07 18.76
CA ASP A 174 2.50 1.11 19.28
C ASP A 174 3.24 0.59 20.50
N VAL A 175 4.55 0.79 20.55
CA VAL A 175 5.42 0.43 21.67
C VAL A 175 5.93 1.71 22.33
N ALA A 176 5.37 2.06 23.50
CA ALA A 176 5.71 3.28 24.19
C ALA A 176 7.19 3.34 24.59
N LEU A 177 7.85 4.44 24.28
CA LEU A 177 9.24 4.75 24.65
C LEU A 177 9.27 5.65 25.91
N SER A 178 9.21 6.95 25.75
CA SER A 178 9.23 7.95 26.80
C SER A 178 8.56 9.25 26.30
N GLU A 179 8.03 10.04 27.23
CA GLU A 179 7.52 11.40 26.97
C GLU A 179 6.49 11.47 25.80
N GLY A 180 5.59 10.49 25.71
CA GLY A 180 4.57 10.43 24.66
C GLY A 180 5.05 9.90 23.31
N TRP A 181 6.34 9.57 23.15
CA TRP A 181 6.89 8.94 21.97
C TRP A 181 6.70 7.42 21.99
N PHE A 182 6.52 6.83 20.84
CA PHE A 182 6.41 5.37 20.66
C PHE A 182 6.98 4.93 19.31
N LEU A 183 7.34 3.65 19.21
CA LEU A 183 7.59 2.98 17.95
C LEU A 183 6.27 2.44 17.43
N ASN A 184 6.08 2.50 16.12
CA ASN A 184 4.90 1.97 15.44
C ASN A 184 5.29 0.90 14.43
N LEU A 185 4.46 -0.14 14.37
CA LEU A 185 4.38 -1.08 13.26
C LEU A 185 2.89 -1.24 12.93
N SER A 186 2.51 -0.91 11.72
CA SER A 186 1.15 -1.07 11.21
C SER A 186 1.15 -1.74 9.86
N ALA A 187 0.07 -2.47 9.57
CA ALA A 187 -0.18 -3.10 8.28
C ALA A 187 -1.63 -2.87 7.87
N TRP A 188 -1.85 -2.61 6.59
CA TRP A 188 -3.17 -2.43 5.97
C TRP A 188 -3.32 -3.40 4.81
N LYS A 189 -4.42 -4.15 4.76
CA LYS A 189 -4.88 -4.82 3.55
C LYS A 189 -5.92 -3.91 2.92
N MET A 190 -5.74 -3.60 1.64
CA MET A 190 -6.65 -2.74 0.89
C MET A 190 -7.24 -3.53 -0.27
N ASP A 191 -8.49 -3.23 -0.58
CA ASP A 191 -9.20 -3.69 -1.76
C ASP A 191 -9.00 -2.60 -2.83
N LEU A 192 -8.35 -2.94 -3.95
CA LEU A 192 -7.96 -1.95 -4.95
C LEU A 192 -8.08 -2.55 -6.36
N ASP A 193 -9.16 -2.16 -7.06
CA ASP A 193 -9.42 -2.53 -8.44
C ASP A 193 -9.20 -1.33 -9.38
N THR A 194 -8.62 -1.56 -10.55
CA THR A 194 -8.47 -0.55 -11.59
C THR A 194 -8.71 -1.12 -12.98
N GLU A 195 -9.23 -0.31 -13.90
CA GLU A 195 -9.27 -0.62 -15.33
C GLU A 195 -8.02 -0.02 -16.00
N ALA A 196 -7.16 -0.86 -16.54
CA ALA A 196 -6.04 -0.47 -17.39
C ALA A 196 -6.52 -0.34 -18.84
N ARG A 197 -6.45 0.87 -19.39
CA ARG A 197 -6.86 1.18 -20.77
C ARG A 197 -5.65 1.42 -21.63
N LEU A 198 -5.46 0.55 -22.64
CA LEU A 198 -4.42 0.71 -23.64
C LEU A 198 -4.96 1.48 -24.84
N THR A 199 -4.27 2.55 -25.22
CA THR A 199 -4.59 3.41 -26.37
C THR A 199 -3.44 3.39 -27.35
N VAL A 200 -3.73 3.18 -28.64
CA VAL A 200 -2.74 3.18 -29.73
C VAL A 200 -3.14 4.23 -30.76
N ASN A 201 -2.26 5.18 -31.07
CA ASN A 201 -2.53 6.31 -31.97
C ASN A 201 -3.85 7.04 -31.61
N GLY A 202 -4.09 7.26 -30.30
CA GLY A 202 -5.29 7.95 -29.79
C GLY A 202 -6.59 7.12 -29.83
N THR A 203 -6.52 5.82 -30.19
CA THR A 203 -7.69 4.93 -30.19
C THR A 203 -7.53 3.86 -29.12
N THR A 204 -8.50 3.71 -28.22
CA THR A 204 -8.51 2.62 -27.25
C THR A 204 -8.63 1.28 -27.96
N VAL A 205 -7.65 0.42 -27.78
CA VAL A 205 -7.56 -0.90 -28.43
C VAL A 205 -7.84 -2.04 -27.48
N ASP A 206 -7.62 -1.84 -26.17
CA ASP A 206 -7.90 -2.84 -25.15
C ASP A 206 -8.23 -2.21 -23.80
N LYS A 207 -8.89 -2.99 -22.92
CA LYS A 207 -9.21 -2.68 -21.53
C LYS A 207 -9.07 -3.95 -20.71
N VAL A 208 -8.31 -3.86 -19.65
CA VAL A 208 -7.97 -4.97 -18.77
C VAL A 208 -8.34 -4.59 -17.35
N ASP A 209 -9.15 -5.41 -16.70
CA ASP A 209 -9.43 -5.25 -15.26
C ASP A 209 -8.26 -5.83 -14.47
N VAL A 210 -7.80 -5.08 -13.47
CA VAL A 210 -6.65 -5.40 -12.64
C VAL A 210 -7.02 -5.22 -11.18
N ALA A 211 -7.05 -6.32 -10.43
CA ALA A 211 -7.12 -6.30 -8.97
C ALA A 211 -5.69 -6.24 -8.42
N ILE A 212 -5.38 -5.24 -7.63
CA ILE A 212 -4.02 -5.02 -7.08
C ILE A 212 -3.93 -5.46 -5.63
N ASP A 213 -5.00 -5.32 -4.87
CA ASP A 213 -5.20 -5.76 -3.49
C ASP A 213 -3.95 -5.71 -2.59
N PRO A 214 -3.28 -4.56 -2.45
CA PRO A 214 -1.98 -4.49 -1.82
C PRO A 214 -2.02 -4.79 -0.32
N LEU A 215 -0.94 -5.38 0.18
CA LEU A 215 -0.56 -5.30 1.57
C LEU A 215 0.36 -4.08 1.74
N VAL A 216 -0.07 -3.12 2.54
CA VAL A 216 0.74 -1.95 2.91
C VAL A 216 1.21 -2.14 4.34
N TRP A 217 2.48 -1.90 4.63
CA TRP A 217 2.97 -1.90 6.00
C TRP A 217 3.90 -0.71 6.23
N MET A 218 3.91 -0.21 7.46
CA MET A 218 4.72 0.92 7.87
C MET A 218 5.45 0.64 9.17
N VAL A 219 6.72 0.99 9.20
CA VAL A 219 7.55 1.03 10.41
C VAL A 219 7.96 2.47 10.66
N GLY A 220 7.75 2.95 11.87
CA GLY A 220 8.03 4.34 12.17
C GLY A 220 8.02 4.68 13.65
N VAL A 221 7.97 5.97 13.89
CA VAL A 221 7.83 6.56 15.22
C VAL A 221 6.55 7.40 15.26
N GLY A 222 6.00 7.53 16.46
CA GLY A 222 4.84 8.38 16.66
C GLY A 222 4.87 9.12 17.97
N ARG A 223 3.96 10.08 18.09
CA ARG A 223 3.74 10.87 19.28
C ARG A 223 2.27 11.20 19.46
N ALA A 224 1.81 11.16 20.71
CA ALA A 224 0.51 11.66 21.12
C ALA A 224 0.64 13.07 21.71
N PHE A 225 -0.33 13.94 21.43
CA PHE A 225 -0.40 15.35 21.85
C PHE A 225 -1.74 15.65 22.52
#